data_cff9982915e33301cdde9490603ccd7b
#
_entry.id   cff9982915e33301cdde9490603ccd7b
#
_cell.length_a   1.000
_cell.length_b   1.000
_cell.length_c   1.000
_cell.angle_alpha   90.00
_cell.angle_beta   90.00
_cell.angle_gamma   90.00
#
_symmetry.space_group_name_H-M   'P 1'
#
loop_
_entity.id
_entity.type
_entity.pdbx_description
1 polymer ?
#
loop_
_entity_poly.entity_id
_entity_poly.type
_entity_poly.pdbx_seq_one_letter_code
_entity_poly.pdbx_strand_id
1 'polypeptide(L)'
;MTKHKFSPSILRAYDIRGIYNQTLFDADAFFVGKSFASFLHKNGKKKISVACDGRSSSPLLKAQLIKALVESGLEVLDVGLGPTPMLYFSVYHLDCDAGIMVTGSHNPKDHNGFKMMLRDRPFFGDDILGLGKLVEAEDFVDGEGSIEDVDVKSDYVDRMLSDCVLGQSESHLLDDIDAMKPKKKMKIAWDAGNGAAGEIMTDLSKRIDADHILLFADIDANFPNHHPDPTVPKNLEDLIKVVLDEGCDLGIAFDGDGDRIGVVDNEGAIIWGDQLMVFYAREILKAKPGATIIADVKASNVLFDEIAKAGGVPLMGKTGHSLIKAKMKETKAVLAGEMSGHIFFADKYYGFDDGIYAAIRIINIVEQSSFSLADMRKELPQTCATPEIRIECSEERKFQIVEELKENLKKSGVSFNDIDGVRTNTGKGWWLLRASNTQSVLVARCEADSVENLEKLKVDLRKNLEFCAVKIPEELQ
;
A
#
# COMPACT_ATOMS: atom_id res chain seq x y z
N MET A 1 21.43 16.55 31.41
CA MET A 1 20.33 16.60 30.40
C MET A 1 19.53 15.33 30.55
N THR A 2 18.21 15.39 30.51
CA THR A 2 17.37 14.19 30.49
C THR A 2 17.59 13.46 29.17
N LYS A 3 17.83 12.14 29.21
CA LYS A 3 17.98 11.31 28.02
C LYS A 3 16.70 11.37 27.19
N HIS A 4 16.85 11.39 25.87
CA HIS A 4 15.68 11.31 24.99
C HIS A 4 15.05 9.93 25.06
N LYS A 5 13.74 9.89 24.95
CA LYS A 5 12.98 8.64 24.91
C LYS A 5 11.78 8.82 24.01
N PHE A 6 11.64 7.94 23.02
CA PHE A 6 10.46 7.92 22.17
C PHE A 6 9.19 7.62 22.97
N SER A 7 8.09 8.24 22.62
CA SER A 7 6.78 7.75 23.06
C SER A 7 6.59 6.31 22.58
N PRO A 8 6.27 5.35 23.46
CA PRO A 8 6.04 3.96 23.05
C PRO A 8 4.99 3.82 21.96
N SER A 9 4.06 4.79 21.88
CA SER A 9 2.96 4.80 20.91
C SER A 9 3.42 5.08 19.47
N ILE A 10 4.63 5.64 19.22
CA ILE A 10 5.07 5.98 17.87
C ILE A 10 5.83 4.84 17.19
N LEU A 11 6.46 3.93 17.95
CA LEU A 11 7.17 2.78 17.38
C LEU A 11 6.16 1.69 17.02
N ARG A 12 5.65 1.72 15.78
CA ARG A 12 4.65 0.77 15.29
C ARG A 12 5.30 -0.46 14.65
N ALA A 13 4.47 -1.45 14.29
CA ALA A 13 4.95 -2.70 13.72
C ALA A 13 5.66 -2.54 12.36
N TYR A 14 5.29 -1.52 11.55
CA TYR A 14 5.78 -1.37 10.18
C TYR A 14 6.49 -0.05 9.91
N ASP A 15 6.25 0.96 10.74
CA ASP A 15 6.77 2.32 10.59
C ASP A 15 6.82 3.03 11.96
N ILE A 16 7.36 4.23 11.97
CA ILE A 16 7.23 5.17 13.10
C ILE A 16 6.12 6.13 12.74
N ARG A 17 5.12 6.31 13.64
CA ARG A 17 3.97 7.16 13.36
C ARG A 17 3.39 7.79 14.62
N GLY A 18 3.11 9.10 14.56
CA GLY A 18 2.52 9.84 15.68
C GLY A 18 1.75 11.08 15.24
N ILE A 19 1.12 11.74 16.20
CA ILE A 19 0.47 13.04 16.02
C ILE A 19 1.52 14.10 16.27
N TYR A 20 1.78 14.95 15.26
CA TYR A 20 2.80 15.99 15.34
C TYR A 20 2.47 16.99 16.46
N ASN A 21 3.49 17.36 17.26
CA ASN A 21 3.40 18.18 18.47
C ASN A 21 2.54 17.59 19.61
N GLN A 22 2.18 16.29 19.54
CA GLN A 22 1.51 15.60 20.65
C GLN A 22 2.26 14.33 21.06
N THR A 23 2.54 13.44 20.12
CA THR A 23 3.26 12.18 20.35
C THR A 23 4.51 12.04 19.48
N LEU A 24 4.65 12.87 18.46
CA LEU A 24 5.80 12.95 17.55
C LEU A 24 6.29 14.40 17.49
N PHE A 25 7.57 14.63 17.74
CA PHE A 25 8.20 15.94 17.81
C PHE A 25 9.45 16.02 16.92
N ASP A 26 9.93 17.24 16.66
CA ASP A 26 11.17 17.46 15.88
C ASP A 26 12.37 16.76 16.51
N ALA A 27 12.45 16.69 17.85
CA ALA A 27 13.48 15.93 18.54
C ALA A 27 13.44 14.44 18.23
N ASP A 28 12.24 13.85 18.06
CA ASP A 28 12.12 12.44 17.69
C ASP A 28 12.72 12.20 16.29
N ALA A 29 12.49 13.10 15.33
CA ALA A 29 13.07 13.00 14.00
C ALA A 29 14.61 13.01 14.04
N PHE A 30 15.21 13.88 14.87
CA PHE A 30 16.64 13.89 15.08
C PHE A 30 17.16 12.56 15.64
N PHE A 31 16.51 12.02 16.68
CA PHE A 31 16.93 10.75 17.28
C PHE A 31 16.61 9.52 16.43
N VAL A 32 15.58 9.57 15.58
CA VAL A 32 15.40 8.56 14.51
C VAL A 32 16.61 8.56 13.58
N GLY A 33 17.05 9.75 13.13
CA GLY A 33 18.24 9.89 12.30
C GLY A 33 19.51 9.34 12.97
N LYS A 34 19.79 9.72 14.23
CA LYS A 34 20.96 9.23 14.99
C LYS A 34 20.95 7.73 15.15
N SER A 35 19.82 7.14 15.54
CA SER A 35 19.70 5.71 15.77
C SER A 35 19.75 4.91 14.47
N PHE A 36 19.09 5.38 13.40
CA PHE A 36 19.14 4.71 12.11
C PHE A 36 20.53 4.78 11.47
N ALA A 37 21.23 5.93 11.57
CA ALA A 37 22.61 6.05 11.12
C ALA A 37 23.53 5.09 11.87
N SER A 38 23.40 4.98 13.20
CA SER A 38 24.17 4.02 14.01
C SER A 38 23.89 2.58 13.61
N PHE A 39 22.63 2.26 13.32
CA PHE A 39 22.26 0.95 12.75
C PHE A 39 22.94 0.72 11.39
N LEU A 40 22.91 1.68 10.48
CA LEU A 40 23.53 1.57 9.16
C LEU A 40 25.04 1.36 9.25
N HIS A 41 25.75 2.14 10.06
CA HIS A 41 27.19 1.98 10.29
C HIS A 41 27.56 0.60 10.82
N LYS A 42 26.80 0.08 11.81
CA LYS A 42 27.01 -1.28 12.36
C LYS A 42 26.83 -2.37 11.30
N ASN A 43 26.13 -2.06 10.20
CA ASN A 43 25.92 -2.96 9.05
C ASN A 43 26.77 -2.59 7.82
N GLY A 44 27.77 -1.72 7.95
CA GLY A 44 28.69 -1.34 6.87
C GLY A 44 28.05 -0.48 5.77
N LYS A 45 26.94 0.20 6.06
CA LYS A 45 26.12 1.01 5.15
C LYS A 45 26.37 2.49 5.42
N LYS A 46 26.40 3.34 4.35
CA LYS A 46 26.79 4.75 4.48
C LYS A 46 25.96 5.72 3.64
N LYS A 47 25.31 5.25 2.57
CA LYS A 47 24.59 6.11 1.62
C LYS A 47 23.09 5.95 1.77
N ILE A 48 22.36 7.07 1.92
CA ILE A 48 20.93 7.05 2.21
C ILE A 48 20.17 8.09 1.38
N SER A 49 19.01 7.70 0.85
CA SER A 49 18.07 8.61 0.22
C SER A 49 17.00 9.05 1.22
N VAL A 50 16.62 10.34 1.18
CA VAL A 50 15.58 10.92 2.05
C VAL A 50 14.58 11.70 1.20
N ALA A 51 13.28 11.50 1.48
CA ALA A 51 12.20 12.28 0.86
C ALA A 51 11.13 12.64 1.90
N CYS A 52 10.17 13.47 1.49
CA CYS A 52 9.00 13.75 2.31
C CYS A 52 7.74 13.93 1.46
N ASP A 53 6.56 13.72 2.11
CA ASP A 53 5.25 14.04 1.55
C ASP A 53 4.91 15.54 1.69
N GLY A 54 3.72 15.93 1.21
CA GLY A 54 3.24 17.31 1.19
C GLY A 54 2.70 17.85 2.52
N ARG A 55 2.80 17.13 3.64
CA ARG A 55 2.28 17.58 4.94
C ARG A 55 3.07 18.76 5.48
N SER A 56 2.40 19.68 6.17
CA SER A 56 3.04 20.90 6.72
C SER A 56 4.17 20.63 7.71
N SER A 57 4.13 19.49 8.41
CA SER A 57 5.19 19.08 9.36
C SER A 57 6.35 18.33 8.69
N SER A 58 6.19 17.83 7.48
CA SER A 58 7.20 16.98 6.81
C SER A 58 8.52 17.70 6.54
N PRO A 59 8.56 18.97 6.09
CA PRO A 59 9.83 19.68 5.91
C PRO A 59 10.63 19.85 7.21
N LEU A 60 9.94 20.13 8.34
CA LEU A 60 10.60 20.33 9.65
C LEU A 60 11.19 19.01 10.16
N LEU A 61 10.41 17.92 10.12
CA LEU A 61 10.86 16.59 10.52
C LEU A 61 12.01 16.10 9.62
N LYS A 62 11.92 16.32 8.28
CA LYS A 62 12.96 15.96 7.33
C LYS A 62 14.27 16.71 7.63
N ALA A 63 14.21 18.01 7.91
CA ALA A 63 15.39 18.79 8.24
C ALA A 63 16.12 18.27 9.49
N GLN A 64 15.42 17.91 10.56
CA GLN A 64 16.02 17.34 11.77
C GLN A 64 16.59 15.94 11.52
N LEU A 65 15.88 15.13 10.74
CA LEU A 65 16.33 13.80 10.32
C LEU A 65 17.64 13.89 9.54
N ILE A 66 17.71 14.72 8.49
CA ILE A 66 18.90 14.90 7.64
C ILE A 66 20.06 15.42 8.48
N LYS A 67 19.84 16.43 9.33
CA LYS A 67 20.86 16.94 10.25
C LYS A 67 21.50 15.80 11.05
N ALA A 68 20.70 14.95 11.65
CA ALA A 68 21.20 13.84 12.46
C ALA A 68 21.96 12.79 11.64
N LEU A 69 21.49 12.47 10.42
CA LEU A 69 22.17 11.55 9.51
C LEU A 69 23.55 12.05 9.09
N VAL A 70 23.65 13.36 8.73
CA VAL A 70 24.91 14.01 8.34
C VAL A 70 25.87 14.10 9.55
N GLU A 71 25.40 14.51 10.74
CA GLU A 71 26.21 14.53 11.97
C GLU A 71 26.63 13.13 12.45
N SER A 72 26.07 12.10 11.84
CA SER A 72 26.49 10.71 12.06
C SER A 72 27.38 10.14 10.96
N GLY A 73 27.82 10.95 9.99
CA GLY A 73 28.77 10.55 8.97
C GLY A 73 28.18 9.81 7.77
N LEU A 74 26.88 9.97 7.48
CA LEU A 74 26.25 9.40 6.29
C LEU A 74 26.31 10.35 5.09
N GLU A 75 26.38 9.79 3.88
CA GLU A 75 26.10 10.44 2.62
C GLU A 75 24.60 10.47 2.39
N VAL A 76 24.00 11.64 2.49
CA VAL A 76 22.55 11.85 2.39
C VAL A 76 22.21 12.44 1.03
N LEU A 77 21.33 11.76 0.28
CA LEU A 77 20.74 12.28 -0.95
C LEU A 77 19.30 12.71 -0.64
N ASP A 78 19.05 14.02 -0.62
CA ASP A 78 17.71 14.58 -0.47
C ASP A 78 17.01 14.61 -1.83
N VAL A 79 16.04 13.71 -2.05
CA VAL A 79 15.26 13.64 -3.29
C VAL A 79 13.99 14.49 -3.25
N GLY A 80 13.84 15.31 -2.21
CA GLY A 80 12.82 16.35 -2.14
C GLY A 80 11.44 15.86 -1.72
N LEU A 81 10.42 16.52 -2.27
CA LEU A 81 9.01 16.23 -2.05
C LEU A 81 8.50 15.32 -3.17
N GLY A 82 7.78 14.26 -2.80
CA GLY A 82 7.16 13.33 -3.74
C GLY A 82 6.51 12.15 -3.05
N PRO A 83 6.00 11.18 -3.81
CA PRO A 83 5.34 9.99 -3.26
C PRO A 83 6.36 9.00 -2.66
N THR A 84 5.89 8.18 -1.71
CA THR A 84 6.71 7.13 -1.07
C THR A 84 7.39 6.19 -2.08
N PRO A 85 6.73 5.72 -3.15
CA PRO A 85 7.41 4.86 -4.14
C PRO A 85 8.53 5.58 -4.91
N MET A 86 8.49 6.90 -5.08
CA MET A 86 9.61 7.66 -5.65
C MET A 86 10.86 7.58 -4.76
N LEU A 87 10.70 7.65 -3.43
CA LEU A 87 11.80 7.39 -2.51
C LEU A 87 12.32 5.95 -2.68
N TYR A 88 11.43 4.96 -2.73
CA TYR A 88 11.86 3.56 -2.92
C TYR A 88 12.62 3.38 -4.23
N PHE A 89 12.12 3.99 -5.32
CA PHE A 89 12.84 4.02 -6.60
C PHE A 89 14.24 4.65 -6.47
N SER A 90 14.37 5.78 -5.79
CA SER A 90 15.65 6.49 -5.64
C SER A 90 16.71 5.64 -4.95
N VAL A 91 16.34 4.77 -4.00
CA VAL A 91 17.27 3.85 -3.33
C VAL A 91 17.93 2.91 -4.33
N TYR A 92 17.19 2.43 -5.32
CA TYR A 92 17.73 1.57 -6.38
C TYR A 92 18.46 2.37 -7.46
N HIS A 93 17.88 3.49 -7.90
CA HIS A 93 18.38 4.30 -8.98
C HIS A 93 19.72 5.00 -8.65
N LEU A 94 19.84 5.52 -7.44
CA LEU A 94 21.03 6.24 -6.96
C LEU A 94 22.03 5.34 -6.22
N ASP A 95 21.82 4.02 -6.23
CA ASP A 95 22.67 3.03 -5.54
C ASP A 95 22.86 3.35 -4.05
N CYS A 96 21.75 3.68 -3.36
CA CYS A 96 21.75 3.91 -1.92
C CYS A 96 21.63 2.58 -1.14
N ASP A 97 22.15 2.56 0.09
CA ASP A 97 22.04 1.41 1.01
C ASP A 97 20.66 1.35 1.68
N ALA A 98 20.03 2.52 1.86
CA ALA A 98 18.78 2.69 2.59
C ALA A 98 18.00 3.89 2.11
N GLY A 99 16.74 4.01 2.55
CA GLY A 99 15.90 5.18 2.35
C GLY A 99 14.97 5.44 3.52
N ILE A 100 14.66 6.72 3.76
CA ILE A 100 13.66 7.17 4.73
C ILE A 100 12.69 8.14 4.05
N MET A 101 11.41 7.81 4.14
CA MET A 101 10.30 8.68 3.75
C MET A 101 9.67 9.30 5.00
N VAL A 102 9.59 10.63 5.02
CA VAL A 102 8.84 11.37 6.05
C VAL A 102 7.41 11.54 5.55
N THR A 103 6.47 10.80 6.15
CA THR A 103 5.08 10.76 5.68
C THR A 103 4.10 10.34 6.76
N GLY A 104 2.88 10.85 6.67
CA GLY A 104 1.73 10.36 7.42
C GLY A 104 0.83 9.43 6.61
N SER A 105 1.19 9.10 5.33
CA SER A 105 0.38 8.28 4.40
C SER A 105 -1.07 8.81 4.34
N HIS A 106 -2.05 7.92 4.46
CA HIS A 106 -3.50 8.23 4.51
C HIS A 106 -4.01 8.68 5.89
N ASN A 107 -3.14 8.92 6.89
CA ASN A 107 -3.59 9.38 8.21
C ASN A 107 -4.08 10.84 8.15
N PRO A 108 -4.86 11.31 9.15
CA PRO A 108 -5.25 12.71 9.27
C PRO A 108 -4.07 13.68 9.14
N LYS A 109 -4.35 14.93 8.76
CA LYS A 109 -3.33 15.94 8.40
C LYS A 109 -2.35 16.29 9.53
N ASP A 110 -2.71 16.07 10.77
CA ASP A 110 -1.91 16.28 11.97
C ASP A 110 -0.98 15.11 12.33
N HIS A 111 -1.10 14.00 11.60
CA HIS A 111 -0.20 12.84 11.75
C HIS A 111 1.00 12.95 10.83
N ASN A 112 2.13 12.37 11.28
CA ASN A 112 3.32 12.18 10.47
C ASN A 112 4.13 10.98 10.99
N GLY A 113 5.23 10.65 10.29
CA GLY A 113 6.07 9.52 10.68
C GLY A 113 7.21 9.24 9.71
N PHE A 114 7.78 8.05 9.83
CA PHE A 114 8.93 7.63 9.04
C PHE A 114 8.73 6.21 8.55
N LYS A 115 8.68 6.04 7.22
CA LYS A 115 8.80 4.75 6.56
C LYS A 115 10.26 4.54 6.19
N MET A 116 10.84 3.43 6.60
CA MET A 116 12.24 3.11 6.38
C MET A 116 12.39 1.86 5.53
N MET A 117 13.41 1.82 4.69
CA MET A 117 13.80 0.63 3.97
C MET A 117 15.32 0.48 3.91
N LEU A 118 15.77 -0.75 3.80
CA LEU A 118 17.10 -1.08 3.30
C LEU A 118 16.95 -1.57 1.85
N ARG A 119 17.96 -1.34 1.05
CA ARG A 119 17.95 -1.79 -0.35
C ARG A 119 17.78 -3.30 -0.48
N ASP A 120 18.34 -4.04 0.47
CA ASP A 120 18.37 -5.49 0.47
C ASP A 120 17.23 -6.15 1.25
N ARG A 121 16.50 -5.43 2.09
CA ARG A 121 15.36 -5.94 2.85
C ARG A 121 14.46 -4.84 3.41
N PRO A 122 13.19 -5.11 3.70
CA PRO A 122 12.35 -4.19 4.46
C PRO A 122 12.90 -3.97 5.88
N PHE A 123 12.56 -2.80 6.47
CA PHE A 123 12.94 -2.41 7.83
C PHE A 123 11.67 -2.24 8.68
N PHE A 124 11.42 -3.14 9.64
CA PHE A 124 10.18 -3.17 10.41
C PHE A 124 10.32 -4.00 11.69
N GLY A 125 9.29 -3.99 12.55
CA GLY A 125 9.20 -4.84 13.76
C GLY A 125 10.35 -4.60 14.72
N ASP A 126 11.13 -5.65 14.97
CA ASP A 126 12.27 -5.61 15.89
C ASP A 126 13.36 -4.61 15.46
N ASP A 127 13.49 -4.31 14.17
CA ASP A 127 14.42 -3.27 13.72
C ASP A 127 13.99 -1.89 14.24
N ILE A 128 12.69 -1.56 14.16
CA ILE A 128 12.14 -0.30 14.68
C ILE A 128 12.28 -0.23 16.19
N LEU A 129 11.95 -1.31 16.90
CA LEU A 129 12.14 -1.40 18.35
C LEU A 129 13.62 -1.30 18.73
N GLY A 130 14.51 -1.79 17.86
CA GLY A 130 15.95 -1.67 17.98
C GLY A 130 16.43 -0.22 17.98
N LEU A 131 15.82 0.66 17.16
CA LEU A 131 16.12 2.11 17.18
C LEU A 131 15.80 2.72 18.55
N GLY A 132 14.66 2.36 19.15
CA GLY A 132 14.30 2.81 20.49
C GLY A 132 15.35 2.42 21.55
N LYS A 133 15.86 1.19 21.46
CA LYS A 133 16.92 0.72 22.37
C LYS A 133 18.25 1.47 22.20
N LEU A 134 18.63 1.80 20.93
CA LEU A 134 19.81 2.60 20.66
C LEU A 134 19.69 4.01 21.27
N VAL A 135 18.50 4.62 21.18
CA VAL A 135 18.21 5.93 21.76
C VAL A 135 18.28 5.89 23.28
N GLU A 136 17.66 4.90 23.94
CA GLU A 136 17.70 4.75 25.41
C GLU A 136 19.12 4.50 25.92
N ALA A 137 19.95 3.80 25.13
CA ALA A 137 21.34 3.53 25.48
C ALA A 137 22.29 4.69 25.13
N GLU A 138 21.85 5.70 24.35
CA GLU A 138 22.69 6.75 23.76
C GLU A 138 23.85 6.13 22.92
N ASP A 139 23.60 4.97 22.27
CA ASP A 139 24.58 4.23 21.47
C ASP A 139 24.59 4.75 20.03
N PHE A 140 25.13 5.96 19.88
CA PHE A 140 25.20 6.68 18.61
C PHE A 140 26.60 6.71 18.04
N VAL A 141 26.66 6.75 16.71
CA VAL A 141 27.88 7.06 15.97
C VAL A 141 27.86 8.54 15.61
N ASP A 142 28.95 9.23 15.86
CA ASP A 142 29.21 10.59 15.39
C ASP A 142 30.20 10.57 14.22
N GLY A 143 30.04 11.49 13.28
CA GLY A 143 30.89 11.58 12.10
C GLY A 143 30.60 12.81 11.27
N GLU A 144 31.37 13.02 10.23
CA GLU A 144 31.15 14.07 9.23
C GLU A 144 30.63 13.43 7.96
N GLY A 145 29.37 13.67 7.65
CA GLY A 145 28.69 13.23 6.43
C GLY A 145 28.52 14.38 5.43
N SER A 146 27.77 14.11 4.38
CA SER A 146 27.43 15.08 3.34
C SER A 146 25.94 15.05 3.03
N ILE A 147 25.47 16.13 2.41
CA ILE A 147 24.12 16.22 1.84
C ILE A 147 24.23 16.72 0.40
N GLU A 148 23.41 16.13 -0.47
CA GLU A 148 23.24 16.55 -1.86
C GLU A 148 21.76 16.53 -2.19
N ASP A 149 21.26 17.58 -2.84
CA ASP A 149 19.90 17.63 -3.39
C ASP A 149 19.91 16.96 -4.78
N VAL A 150 19.06 15.96 -4.98
CA VAL A 150 18.99 15.17 -6.22
C VAL A 150 17.54 15.11 -6.71
N ASP A 151 17.28 15.60 -7.91
CA ASP A 151 15.97 15.45 -8.55
C ASP A 151 15.90 14.10 -9.30
N VAL A 152 14.97 13.25 -8.91
CA VAL A 152 14.72 11.93 -9.53
C VAL A 152 13.34 11.82 -10.16
N LYS A 153 12.56 12.90 -10.19
CA LYS A 153 11.16 12.86 -10.65
C LYS A 153 11.06 12.41 -12.10
N SER A 154 11.88 13.00 -12.98
CA SER A 154 11.89 12.62 -14.39
C SER A 154 12.32 11.17 -14.60
N ASP A 155 13.37 10.72 -13.92
CA ASP A 155 13.86 9.34 -14.02
C ASP A 155 12.84 8.32 -13.50
N TYR A 156 12.10 8.68 -12.44
CA TYR A 156 11.02 7.85 -11.91
C TYR A 156 9.86 7.73 -12.91
N VAL A 157 9.45 8.86 -13.53
CA VAL A 157 8.42 8.86 -14.59
C VAL A 157 8.90 8.08 -15.81
N ASP A 158 10.15 8.26 -16.26
CA ASP A 158 10.75 7.51 -17.37
C ASP A 158 10.74 6.01 -17.09
N ARG A 159 11.09 5.61 -15.87
CA ARG A 159 11.07 4.20 -15.47
C ARG A 159 9.66 3.61 -15.56
N MET A 160 8.63 4.32 -15.12
CA MET A 160 7.24 3.86 -15.24
C MET A 160 6.79 3.77 -16.69
N LEU A 161 7.09 4.79 -17.49
CA LEU A 161 6.72 4.85 -18.91
C LEU A 161 7.44 3.83 -19.77
N SER A 162 8.60 3.31 -19.34
CA SER A 162 9.27 2.22 -20.04
C SER A 162 8.43 0.95 -20.14
N ASP A 163 7.45 0.79 -19.24
CA ASP A 163 6.50 -0.33 -19.24
C ASP A 163 5.09 0.07 -19.74
N CYS A 164 4.86 1.35 -20.11
CA CYS A 164 3.59 1.84 -20.63
C CYS A 164 3.44 1.54 -22.13
N VAL A 165 2.32 0.94 -22.53
CA VAL A 165 2.08 0.61 -23.97
C VAL A 165 1.49 1.77 -24.75
N LEU A 166 0.86 2.76 -24.09
CA LEU A 166 0.31 3.95 -24.73
C LEU A 166 1.43 4.90 -25.18
N GLY A 167 1.47 5.24 -26.46
CA GLY A 167 2.50 6.08 -27.07
C GLY A 167 3.74 5.36 -27.57
N GLN A 168 3.84 4.04 -27.40
CA GLN A 168 4.84 3.25 -28.14
C GLN A 168 4.31 3.03 -29.56
N SER A 169 4.95 3.68 -30.54
CA SER A 169 4.59 3.46 -31.95
C SER A 169 4.73 1.98 -32.30
N GLU A 170 3.67 1.41 -32.86
CA GLU A 170 3.64 0.04 -33.41
C GLU A 170 4.66 -0.11 -34.56
N SER A 171 5.94 -0.25 -34.27
CA SER A 171 6.96 -0.52 -35.29
C SER A 171 7.05 -2.00 -35.69
N HIS A 172 6.18 -2.88 -35.18
CA HIS A 172 6.29 -4.34 -35.41
C HIS A 172 5.00 -5.09 -35.79
N LEU A 173 3.90 -4.43 -36.17
CA LEU A 173 2.69 -5.11 -36.65
C LEU A 173 2.18 -4.48 -37.96
N LEU A 174 2.95 -4.66 -39.04
CA LEU A 174 2.50 -4.38 -40.41
C LEU A 174 2.08 -5.69 -41.09
N ASP A 175 0.93 -6.27 -40.73
CA ASP A 175 0.33 -7.34 -41.54
C ASP A 175 -1.20 -7.49 -41.43
N ASP A 176 -1.92 -6.65 -40.67
CA ASP A 176 -3.39 -6.70 -40.61
C ASP A 176 -4.06 -5.41 -41.14
N ILE A 177 -4.69 -5.54 -42.32
CA ILE A 177 -5.39 -4.45 -43.03
C ILE A 177 -6.64 -3.95 -42.24
N ASP A 178 -7.12 -4.68 -41.23
CA ASP A 178 -8.21 -4.28 -40.35
C ASP A 178 -7.80 -3.29 -39.23
N ALA A 179 -6.50 -3.01 -39.09
CA ALA A 179 -5.94 -2.05 -38.12
C ALA A 179 -6.16 -0.55 -38.49
N MET A 180 -6.85 -0.24 -39.60
CA MET A 180 -7.00 1.13 -40.11
C MET A 180 -8.22 1.90 -39.57
N LYS A 181 -8.97 1.40 -38.60
CA LYS A 181 -9.92 2.25 -37.87
C LYS A 181 -9.17 3.01 -36.77
N PRO A 182 -9.26 4.35 -36.70
CA PRO A 182 -8.66 5.07 -35.60
C PRO A 182 -9.26 4.52 -34.29
N LYS A 183 -8.44 3.87 -33.49
CA LYS A 183 -8.83 3.41 -32.15
C LYS A 183 -9.24 4.64 -31.36
N LYS A 184 -10.39 4.61 -30.68
CA LYS A 184 -10.82 5.69 -29.81
C LYS A 184 -9.72 5.90 -28.77
N LYS A 185 -9.23 7.12 -28.63
CA LYS A 185 -8.22 7.47 -27.63
C LYS A 185 -8.78 7.18 -26.24
N MET A 186 -8.03 6.49 -25.41
CA MET A 186 -8.43 6.18 -24.04
C MET A 186 -8.62 7.48 -23.25
N LYS A 187 -9.65 7.56 -22.41
CA LYS A 187 -9.92 8.70 -21.52
C LYS A 187 -9.81 8.27 -20.07
N ILE A 188 -8.94 8.90 -19.30
CA ILE A 188 -8.58 8.51 -17.94
C ILE A 188 -8.84 9.67 -16.97
N ALA A 189 -9.62 9.43 -15.92
CA ALA A 189 -9.75 10.35 -14.80
C ALA A 189 -8.74 9.96 -13.70
N TRP A 190 -8.08 10.95 -13.11
CA TRP A 190 -7.07 10.76 -12.07
C TRP A 190 -7.41 11.60 -10.84
N ASP A 191 -7.17 11.08 -9.66
CA ASP A 191 -7.41 11.76 -8.39
C ASP A 191 -6.21 11.58 -7.45
N ALA A 192 -5.49 12.65 -7.18
CA ALA A 192 -4.37 12.65 -6.24
C ALA A 192 -4.80 12.97 -4.79
N GLY A 193 -6.06 13.34 -4.55
CA GLY A 193 -6.55 13.73 -3.23
C GLY A 193 -5.73 14.83 -2.56
N ASN A 194 -5.10 15.73 -3.33
CA ASN A 194 -4.10 16.71 -2.87
C ASN A 194 -2.85 16.09 -2.20
N GLY A 195 -2.61 14.80 -2.44
CA GLY A 195 -1.48 14.04 -1.91
C GLY A 195 -0.20 14.18 -2.72
N ALA A 196 0.86 13.51 -2.27
CA ALA A 196 2.20 13.63 -2.83
C ALA A 196 2.35 13.04 -4.26
N ALA A 197 1.36 12.27 -4.73
CA ALA A 197 1.34 11.72 -6.09
C ALA A 197 1.03 12.78 -7.17
N GLY A 198 0.50 13.95 -6.80
CA GLY A 198 -0.07 14.93 -7.73
C GLY A 198 0.87 15.41 -8.84
N GLU A 199 2.13 15.75 -8.51
CA GLU A 199 3.12 16.20 -9.49
C GLU A 199 3.50 15.07 -10.47
N ILE A 200 3.75 13.86 -9.96
CA ILE A 200 4.11 12.69 -10.79
C ILE A 200 2.93 12.30 -11.70
N MET A 201 1.71 12.28 -11.16
CA MET A 201 0.48 12.06 -11.93
C MET A 201 0.34 13.08 -13.07
N THR A 202 0.60 14.35 -12.77
CA THR A 202 0.54 15.44 -13.78
C THR A 202 1.60 15.25 -14.87
N ASP A 203 2.81 14.81 -14.53
CA ASP A 203 3.85 14.58 -15.53
C ASP A 203 3.57 13.34 -16.38
N LEU A 204 3.04 12.27 -15.78
CA LEU A 204 2.57 11.09 -16.52
C LEU A 204 1.47 11.46 -17.52
N SER A 205 0.49 12.26 -17.10
CA SER A 205 -0.62 12.66 -17.96
C SER A 205 -0.21 13.46 -19.20
N LYS A 206 0.91 14.17 -19.14
CA LYS A 206 1.48 14.89 -20.30
C LYS A 206 2.17 13.97 -21.30
N ARG A 207 2.57 12.76 -20.87
CA ARG A 207 3.45 11.87 -21.62
C ARG A 207 2.78 10.57 -22.07
N ILE A 208 1.67 10.20 -21.45
CA ILE A 208 0.84 9.07 -21.87
C ILE A 208 -0.10 9.56 -22.95
N ASP A 209 -0.15 8.86 -24.10
CA ASP A 209 -1.06 9.22 -25.22
C ASP A 209 -2.51 8.80 -24.93
N ALA A 210 -3.17 9.53 -24.04
CA ALA A 210 -4.56 9.39 -23.65
C ALA A 210 -5.18 10.78 -23.39
N ASP A 211 -6.50 10.86 -23.29
CA ASP A 211 -7.20 12.05 -22.81
C ASP A 211 -7.27 11.98 -21.28
N HIS A 212 -6.84 13.03 -20.59
CA HIS A 212 -6.70 13.03 -19.15
C HIS A 212 -7.56 14.10 -18.49
N ILE A 213 -8.21 13.73 -17.38
CA ILE A 213 -8.88 14.65 -16.45
C ILE A 213 -8.21 14.49 -15.09
N LEU A 214 -7.64 15.58 -14.56
CA LEU A 214 -6.89 15.55 -13.29
C LEU A 214 -7.74 16.21 -12.20
N LEU A 215 -7.98 15.49 -11.11
CA LEU A 215 -8.62 15.99 -9.91
C LEU A 215 -7.57 16.14 -8.81
N PHE A 216 -7.65 17.26 -8.09
CA PHE A 216 -6.91 17.52 -6.86
C PHE A 216 -5.41 17.24 -6.97
N ALA A 217 -4.82 17.63 -8.12
CA ALA A 217 -3.40 17.39 -8.43
C ALA A 217 -2.44 18.29 -7.64
N ASP A 218 -2.90 19.48 -7.21
CA ASP A 218 -2.08 20.37 -6.39
C ASP A 218 -1.88 19.76 -4.99
N ILE A 219 -0.63 19.67 -4.56
CA ILE A 219 -0.29 19.14 -3.24
C ILE A 219 -0.69 20.16 -2.17
N ASP A 220 -1.60 19.77 -1.26
CA ASP A 220 -2.06 20.62 -0.15
C ASP A 220 -2.15 19.80 1.15
N ALA A 221 -1.36 20.21 2.14
CA ALA A 221 -1.31 19.58 3.47
C ALA A 221 -2.64 19.52 4.22
N ASN A 222 -3.65 20.33 3.81
CA ASN A 222 -4.96 20.36 4.45
C ASN A 222 -5.94 19.34 3.86
N PHE A 223 -5.65 18.77 2.68
CA PHE A 223 -6.55 17.87 1.95
C PHE A 223 -7.96 18.46 1.80
N PRO A 224 -8.10 19.64 1.13
CA PRO A 224 -9.33 20.45 1.20
C PRO A 224 -10.54 19.82 0.53
N ASN A 225 -10.35 18.86 -0.38
CA ASN A 225 -11.43 18.27 -1.15
C ASN A 225 -11.97 17.00 -0.48
N HIS A 226 -11.14 16.02 -0.27
CA HIS A 226 -11.46 14.81 0.49
C HIS A 226 -10.22 14.23 1.15
N HIS A 227 -10.42 13.34 2.11
CA HIS A 227 -9.31 12.61 2.73
C HIS A 227 -8.67 11.64 1.71
N PRO A 228 -7.33 11.65 1.52
CA PRO A 228 -6.67 10.85 0.49
C PRO A 228 -6.52 9.38 0.94
N ASP A 229 -7.63 8.67 0.97
CA ASP A 229 -7.72 7.23 1.25
C ASP A 229 -8.70 6.58 0.28
N PRO A 230 -8.23 5.92 -0.79
CA PRO A 230 -9.07 5.30 -1.81
C PRO A 230 -9.79 4.03 -1.34
N THR A 231 -9.55 3.57 -0.10
CA THR A 231 -10.28 2.44 0.48
C THR A 231 -11.66 2.84 1.03
N VAL A 232 -11.93 4.13 1.11
CA VAL A 232 -13.19 4.68 1.62
C VAL A 232 -14.04 5.15 0.44
N PRO A 233 -15.21 4.52 0.14
CA PRO A 233 -16.04 4.86 -1.03
C PRO A 233 -16.39 6.34 -1.14
N LYS A 234 -16.65 7.01 -0.02
CA LYS A 234 -16.96 8.44 0.04
C LYS A 234 -15.85 9.31 -0.57
N ASN A 235 -14.61 8.92 -0.44
CA ASN A 235 -13.46 9.66 -0.98
C ASN A 235 -13.31 9.50 -2.50
N LEU A 236 -14.07 8.60 -3.13
CA LEU A 236 -14.07 8.35 -4.56
C LEU A 236 -15.29 8.96 -5.27
N GLU A 237 -16.21 9.65 -4.56
CA GLU A 237 -17.45 10.18 -5.13
C GLU A 237 -17.19 11.16 -6.28
N ASP A 238 -16.21 12.07 -6.13
CA ASP A 238 -15.86 13.03 -7.17
C ASP A 238 -15.24 12.33 -8.39
N LEU A 239 -14.37 11.35 -8.18
CA LEU A 239 -13.78 10.56 -9.25
C LEU A 239 -14.86 9.77 -10.01
N ILE A 240 -15.77 9.08 -9.29
CA ILE A 240 -16.90 8.34 -9.88
C ILE A 240 -17.76 9.27 -10.72
N LYS A 241 -18.10 10.45 -10.18
CA LYS A 241 -18.88 11.45 -10.91
C LYS A 241 -18.21 11.87 -12.21
N VAL A 242 -16.91 12.17 -12.17
CA VAL A 242 -16.16 12.57 -13.37
C VAL A 242 -16.08 11.43 -14.39
N VAL A 243 -15.83 10.19 -13.94
CA VAL A 243 -15.81 9.02 -14.82
C VAL A 243 -17.13 8.89 -15.60
N LEU A 244 -18.27 9.05 -14.91
CA LEU A 244 -19.60 8.92 -15.52
C LEU A 244 -19.95 10.13 -16.42
N ASP A 245 -19.77 11.35 -15.93
CA ASP A 245 -20.15 12.57 -16.64
C ASP A 245 -19.33 12.77 -17.91
N GLU A 246 -18.06 12.43 -17.87
CA GLU A 246 -17.11 12.62 -18.96
C GLU A 246 -16.93 11.38 -19.84
N GLY A 247 -17.51 10.24 -19.46
CA GLY A 247 -17.40 8.98 -20.18
C GLY A 247 -15.97 8.45 -20.26
N CYS A 248 -15.27 8.44 -19.11
CA CYS A 248 -13.93 7.92 -19.01
C CYS A 248 -13.92 6.39 -19.12
N ASP A 249 -12.83 5.83 -19.63
CA ASP A 249 -12.64 4.38 -19.71
C ASP A 249 -12.27 3.79 -18.33
N LEU A 250 -11.64 4.59 -17.47
CA LEU A 250 -11.39 4.28 -16.06
C LEU A 250 -11.09 5.54 -15.25
N GLY A 251 -11.24 5.42 -13.93
CA GLY A 251 -10.77 6.38 -12.92
C GLY A 251 -9.71 5.77 -12.03
N ILE A 252 -8.70 6.54 -11.64
CA ILE A 252 -7.57 6.12 -10.81
C ILE A 252 -7.41 7.11 -9.67
N ALA A 253 -7.36 6.61 -8.43
CA ALA A 253 -7.10 7.42 -7.23
C ALA A 253 -5.87 6.91 -6.47
N PHE A 254 -5.19 7.83 -5.77
CA PHE A 254 -4.05 7.53 -4.93
C PHE A 254 -4.30 7.93 -3.48
N ASP A 255 -3.58 7.30 -2.55
CA ASP A 255 -3.55 7.76 -1.17
C ASP A 255 -2.55 8.90 -0.96
N GLY A 256 -2.47 9.40 0.27
CA GLY A 256 -1.73 10.64 0.58
C GLY A 256 -0.25 10.62 0.22
N ASP A 257 0.40 9.47 0.19
CA ASP A 257 1.80 9.31 -0.21
C ASP A 257 2.00 8.40 -1.44
N GLY A 258 0.91 8.02 -2.14
CA GLY A 258 0.94 7.41 -3.46
C GLY A 258 1.38 5.94 -3.50
N ASP A 259 1.45 5.25 -2.37
CA ASP A 259 1.79 3.84 -2.34
C ASP A 259 0.57 2.90 -2.45
N ARG A 260 -0.67 3.47 -2.49
CA ARG A 260 -1.92 2.75 -2.74
C ARG A 260 -2.63 3.28 -3.97
N ILE A 261 -3.37 2.38 -4.61
CA ILE A 261 -4.25 2.68 -5.73
C ILE A 261 -5.70 2.31 -5.43
N GLY A 262 -6.63 3.17 -5.85
CA GLY A 262 -8.04 2.87 -6.04
C GLY A 262 -8.40 2.99 -7.51
N VAL A 263 -9.28 2.13 -8.00
CA VAL A 263 -9.70 2.14 -9.40
C VAL A 263 -11.22 2.15 -9.50
N VAL A 264 -11.74 2.93 -10.43
CA VAL A 264 -13.17 3.01 -10.79
C VAL A 264 -13.31 2.60 -12.24
N ASP A 265 -14.25 1.69 -12.55
CA ASP A 265 -14.52 1.29 -13.93
C ASP A 265 -15.37 2.32 -14.70
N ASN A 266 -15.52 2.12 -15.99
CA ASN A 266 -16.27 3.00 -16.88
C ASN A 266 -17.80 3.08 -16.61
N GLU A 267 -18.32 2.28 -15.69
CA GLU A 267 -19.69 2.34 -15.19
C GLU A 267 -19.79 2.96 -13.78
N GLY A 268 -18.69 3.47 -13.23
CA GLY A 268 -18.62 4.09 -11.92
C GLY A 268 -18.51 3.11 -10.75
N ALA A 269 -18.29 1.82 -11.00
CA ALA A 269 -18.12 0.86 -9.93
C ALA A 269 -16.65 0.83 -9.45
N ILE A 270 -16.47 0.75 -8.13
CA ILE A 270 -15.16 0.61 -7.50
C ILE A 270 -14.63 -0.80 -7.74
N ILE A 271 -13.40 -0.90 -8.23
CA ILE A 271 -12.64 -2.15 -8.32
C ILE A 271 -11.78 -2.27 -7.05
N TRP A 272 -12.13 -3.18 -6.18
CA TRP A 272 -11.39 -3.39 -4.93
C TRP A 272 -10.01 -3.99 -5.18
N GLY A 273 -9.07 -3.78 -4.25
CA GLY A 273 -7.68 -4.21 -4.40
C GLY A 273 -7.51 -5.70 -4.74
N ASP A 274 -8.33 -6.58 -4.16
CA ASP A 274 -8.32 -8.01 -4.45
C ASP A 274 -8.88 -8.34 -5.86
N GLN A 275 -9.89 -7.61 -6.35
CA GLN A 275 -10.38 -7.72 -7.73
C GLN A 275 -9.35 -7.19 -8.73
N LEU A 276 -8.72 -6.05 -8.42
CA LEU A 276 -7.65 -5.46 -9.23
C LEU A 276 -6.48 -6.44 -9.37
N MET A 277 -6.12 -7.12 -8.29
CA MET A 277 -5.10 -8.16 -8.27
C MET A 277 -5.42 -9.34 -9.21
N VAL A 278 -6.69 -9.69 -9.43
CA VAL A 278 -7.06 -10.74 -10.41
C VAL A 278 -6.62 -10.33 -11.81
N PHE A 279 -6.82 -9.09 -12.20
CA PHE A 279 -6.46 -8.60 -13.53
C PHE A 279 -4.94 -8.62 -13.72
N TYR A 280 -4.18 -8.12 -12.74
CA TYR A 280 -2.72 -8.18 -12.78
C TYR A 280 -2.19 -9.61 -12.79
N ALA A 281 -2.77 -10.49 -11.98
CA ALA A 281 -2.38 -11.89 -11.93
C ALA A 281 -2.59 -12.60 -13.27
N ARG A 282 -3.76 -12.41 -13.90
CA ARG A 282 -4.08 -12.98 -15.21
C ARG A 282 -3.10 -12.49 -16.29
N GLU A 283 -2.73 -11.20 -16.27
CA GLU A 283 -1.76 -10.64 -17.23
C GLU A 283 -0.36 -11.27 -17.02
N ILE A 284 0.15 -11.25 -15.79
CA ILE A 284 1.48 -11.77 -15.47
C ILE A 284 1.59 -13.27 -15.75
N LEU A 285 0.56 -14.04 -15.40
CA LEU A 285 0.57 -15.49 -15.56
C LEU A 285 0.54 -15.96 -17.03
N LYS A 286 0.09 -15.12 -17.98
CA LYS A 286 0.27 -15.39 -19.41
C LYS A 286 1.75 -15.50 -19.79
N ALA A 287 2.59 -14.64 -19.22
CA ALA A 287 4.02 -14.61 -19.50
C ALA A 287 4.85 -15.50 -18.55
N LYS A 288 4.36 -15.71 -17.32
CA LYS A 288 5.05 -16.44 -16.24
C LYS A 288 4.15 -17.51 -15.60
N PRO A 289 3.76 -18.58 -16.33
CA PRO A 289 2.95 -19.67 -15.76
C PRO A 289 3.66 -20.29 -14.54
N GLY A 290 2.90 -20.67 -13.51
CA GLY A 290 3.43 -21.26 -12.28
C GLY A 290 4.03 -20.24 -11.29
N ALA A 291 4.00 -18.95 -11.59
CA ALA A 291 4.53 -17.94 -10.69
C ALA A 291 3.72 -17.85 -9.39
N THR A 292 4.42 -17.59 -8.27
CA THR A 292 3.79 -17.33 -6.97
C THR A 292 3.26 -15.91 -6.91
N ILE A 293 2.01 -15.78 -6.45
CA ILE A 293 1.32 -14.51 -6.23
C ILE A 293 0.80 -14.48 -4.80
N ILE A 294 1.09 -13.40 -4.06
CA ILE A 294 0.72 -13.24 -2.65
C ILE A 294 -0.46 -12.29 -2.54
N ALA A 295 -1.45 -12.65 -1.70
CA ALA A 295 -2.48 -11.74 -1.24
C ALA A 295 -2.60 -11.79 0.28
N ASP A 296 -3.02 -10.67 0.90
CA ASP A 296 -3.21 -10.64 2.34
C ASP A 296 -4.41 -11.48 2.79
N VAL A 297 -4.45 -11.79 4.08
CA VAL A 297 -5.51 -12.62 4.69
C VAL A 297 -6.93 -12.05 4.52
N LYS A 298 -7.08 -10.76 4.19
CA LYS A 298 -8.36 -10.08 3.98
C LYS A 298 -8.92 -10.26 2.57
N ALA A 299 -8.10 -10.69 1.62
CA ALA A 299 -8.48 -10.83 0.22
C ALA A 299 -9.57 -11.88 0.01
N SER A 300 -10.42 -11.67 -0.99
CA SER A 300 -11.47 -12.60 -1.41
C SER A 300 -10.90 -13.96 -1.79
N ASN A 301 -11.65 -15.04 -1.53
CA ASN A 301 -11.33 -16.36 -2.08
C ASN A 301 -11.31 -16.35 -3.60
N VAL A 302 -12.11 -15.52 -4.25
CA VAL A 302 -12.12 -15.35 -5.71
C VAL A 302 -10.71 -15.08 -6.25
N LEU A 303 -9.93 -14.24 -5.57
CA LEU A 303 -8.56 -13.94 -6.01
C LEU A 303 -7.67 -15.20 -6.01
N PHE A 304 -7.69 -15.98 -4.92
CA PHE A 304 -6.87 -17.20 -4.82
C PHE A 304 -7.30 -18.25 -5.86
N ASP A 305 -8.60 -18.40 -6.07
CA ASP A 305 -9.16 -19.34 -7.05
C ASP A 305 -8.82 -18.91 -8.49
N GLU A 306 -8.92 -17.62 -8.82
CA GLU A 306 -8.58 -17.09 -10.15
C GLU A 306 -7.07 -17.15 -10.44
N ILE A 307 -6.20 -16.96 -9.44
CA ILE A 307 -4.76 -17.18 -9.59
C ILE A 307 -4.48 -18.66 -9.91
N ALA A 308 -5.09 -19.59 -9.17
CA ALA A 308 -4.92 -21.02 -9.41
C ALA A 308 -5.46 -21.43 -10.81
N LYS A 309 -6.64 -20.94 -11.18
CA LYS A 309 -7.26 -21.15 -12.49
C LYS A 309 -6.40 -20.62 -13.64
N ALA A 310 -5.72 -19.50 -13.45
CA ALA A 310 -4.77 -18.94 -14.42
C ALA A 310 -3.41 -19.66 -14.44
N GLY A 311 -3.24 -20.74 -13.65
CA GLY A 311 -2.01 -21.53 -13.60
C GLY A 311 -0.91 -20.97 -12.72
N GLY A 312 -1.24 -20.06 -11.79
CA GLY A 312 -0.33 -19.53 -10.78
C GLY A 312 -0.38 -20.30 -9.46
N VAL A 313 0.50 -19.95 -8.54
CA VAL A 313 0.54 -20.48 -7.17
C VAL A 313 0.06 -19.39 -6.20
N PRO A 314 -1.20 -19.43 -5.74
CA PRO A 314 -1.71 -18.46 -4.79
C PRO A 314 -1.11 -18.70 -3.40
N LEU A 315 -0.68 -17.65 -2.74
CA LEU A 315 -0.14 -17.70 -1.39
C LEU A 315 -0.81 -16.64 -0.52
N MET A 316 -1.44 -17.06 0.58
CA MET A 316 -1.98 -16.14 1.57
C MET A 316 -0.87 -15.63 2.49
N GLY A 317 -0.83 -14.31 2.70
CA GLY A 317 0.14 -13.62 3.54
C GLY A 317 -0.52 -12.87 4.70
N LYS A 318 0.30 -12.46 5.66
CA LYS A 318 -0.11 -11.52 6.71
C LYS A 318 -0.37 -10.15 6.10
N THR A 319 -1.30 -9.39 6.68
CA THR A 319 -1.51 -7.97 6.35
C THR A 319 -0.33 -7.14 6.84
N GLY A 320 0.13 -6.24 5.99
CA GLY A 320 1.19 -5.27 6.27
C GLY A 320 2.26 -5.25 5.18
N HIS A 321 2.41 -4.09 4.54
CA HIS A 321 3.27 -3.89 3.37
C HIS A 321 4.71 -4.39 3.56
N SER A 322 5.28 -4.19 4.76
CA SER A 322 6.64 -4.65 5.08
C SER A 322 6.73 -6.18 5.20
N LEU A 323 5.70 -6.84 5.76
CA LEU A 323 5.62 -8.30 5.85
C LEU A 323 5.45 -8.93 4.48
N ILE A 324 4.66 -8.30 3.62
CA ILE A 324 4.46 -8.74 2.23
C ILE A 324 5.77 -8.64 1.44
N LYS A 325 6.48 -7.51 1.52
CA LYS A 325 7.81 -7.34 0.88
C LYS A 325 8.80 -8.43 1.33
N ALA A 326 8.84 -8.72 2.64
CA ALA A 326 9.69 -9.80 3.16
C ALA A 326 9.28 -11.18 2.60
N LYS A 327 7.97 -11.46 2.54
CA LYS A 327 7.44 -12.72 2.03
C LYS A 327 7.65 -12.87 0.53
N MET A 328 7.52 -11.81 -0.25
CA MET A 328 7.84 -11.79 -1.68
C MET A 328 9.30 -12.19 -1.92
N LYS A 329 10.23 -11.63 -1.16
CA LYS A 329 11.64 -11.95 -1.27
C LYS A 329 11.93 -13.41 -0.92
N GLU A 330 11.33 -13.92 0.16
CA GLU A 330 11.46 -15.31 0.61
C GLU A 330 10.95 -16.30 -0.46
N THR A 331 9.78 -16.03 -1.04
CA THR A 331 9.08 -16.94 -1.97
C THR A 331 9.38 -16.68 -3.43
N LYS A 332 10.10 -15.58 -3.73
CA LYS A 332 10.32 -15.06 -5.10
C LYS A 332 9.00 -14.79 -5.83
N ALA A 333 7.98 -14.36 -5.09
CA ALA A 333 6.70 -14.00 -5.68
C ALA A 333 6.86 -12.82 -6.64
N VAL A 334 6.19 -12.88 -7.78
CA VAL A 334 6.30 -11.88 -8.86
C VAL A 334 5.29 -10.76 -8.73
N LEU A 335 4.23 -10.98 -7.96
CA LEU A 335 3.16 -10.04 -7.66
C LEU A 335 2.69 -10.27 -6.23
N ALA A 336 2.39 -9.19 -5.54
CA ALA A 336 1.65 -9.26 -4.29
C ALA A 336 0.68 -8.08 -4.18
N GLY A 337 -0.32 -8.19 -3.31
CA GLY A 337 -1.24 -7.09 -3.03
C GLY A 337 -2.03 -7.26 -1.76
N GLU A 338 -2.54 -6.14 -1.30
CA GLU A 338 -3.44 -6.05 -0.17
C GLU A 338 -4.81 -5.49 -0.61
N MET A 339 -5.85 -5.87 0.09
CA MET A 339 -7.18 -5.29 -0.13
C MET A 339 -7.19 -3.76 0.03
N SER A 340 -6.23 -3.21 0.77
CA SER A 340 -6.04 -1.76 0.96
C SER A 340 -5.48 -1.01 -0.25
N GLY A 341 -5.16 -1.71 -1.36
CA GLY A 341 -4.64 -1.08 -2.58
C GLY A 341 -3.12 -0.97 -2.65
N HIS A 342 -2.36 -1.49 -1.68
CA HIS A 342 -0.92 -1.69 -1.86
C HIS A 342 -0.69 -2.82 -2.86
N ILE A 343 -0.03 -2.53 -3.96
CA ILE A 343 0.29 -3.51 -5.02
C ILE A 343 1.80 -3.50 -5.27
N PHE A 344 2.38 -4.70 -5.33
CA PHE A 344 3.82 -4.93 -5.39
C PHE A 344 4.15 -5.74 -6.63
N PHE A 345 4.86 -5.17 -7.59
CA PHE A 345 5.29 -5.87 -8.80
C PHE A 345 6.78 -6.20 -8.73
N ALA A 346 7.11 -7.48 -8.93
CA ALA A 346 8.47 -7.97 -9.06
C ALA A 346 8.69 -8.78 -10.36
N ASP A 347 7.73 -8.75 -11.29
CA ASP A 347 7.85 -9.37 -12.61
C ASP A 347 8.74 -8.54 -13.54
N LYS A 348 8.56 -7.21 -13.55
CA LYS A 348 9.30 -6.22 -14.34
C LYS A 348 9.73 -5.01 -13.49
N TYR A 349 9.44 -4.99 -12.19
CA TYR A 349 9.69 -3.89 -11.28
C TYR A 349 10.44 -4.37 -10.02
N TYR A 350 10.62 -3.52 -9.03
CA TYR A 350 11.53 -3.74 -7.90
C TYR A 350 10.92 -4.52 -6.72
N GLY A 351 9.59 -4.73 -6.70
CA GLY A 351 8.92 -5.49 -5.63
C GLY A 351 8.54 -4.65 -4.40
N PHE A 352 8.52 -3.33 -4.50
CA PHE A 352 7.92 -2.45 -3.50
C PHE A 352 6.49 -2.03 -3.90
N ASP A 353 5.73 -1.51 -2.93
CA ASP A 353 4.40 -0.97 -3.11
C ASP A 353 4.44 0.36 -3.88
N ASP A 354 3.75 0.39 -5.03
CA ASP A 354 3.72 1.55 -5.92
C ASP A 354 2.35 1.68 -6.58
N GLY A 355 1.51 2.58 -6.04
CA GLY A 355 0.18 2.84 -6.58
C GLY A 355 0.23 3.45 -7.99
N ILE A 356 1.27 4.25 -8.27
CA ILE A 356 1.41 4.94 -9.55
C ILE A 356 1.88 3.96 -10.64
N TYR A 357 2.82 3.07 -10.32
CA TYR A 357 3.18 1.97 -11.24
C TYR A 357 2.02 1.00 -11.47
N ALA A 358 1.23 0.71 -10.42
CA ALA A 358 0.02 -0.09 -10.56
C ALA A 358 -0.98 0.56 -11.53
N ALA A 359 -1.07 1.90 -11.55
CA ALA A 359 -1.88 2.62 -12.54
C ALA A 359 -1.42 2.38 -13.97
N ILE A 360 -0.11 2.41 -14.26
CA ILE A 360 0.43 2.07 -15.58
C ILE A 360 0.04 0.64 -15.98
N ARG A 361 0.11 -0.30 -15.05
CA ARG A 361 -0.21 -1.70 -15.31
C ARG A 361 -1.71 -1.91 -15.64
N ILE A 362 -2.64 -1.25 -14.93
CA ILE A 362 -4.08 -1.36 -15.27
C ILE A 362 -4.41 -0.65 -16.58
N ILE A 363 -3.81 0.50 -16.87
CA ILE A 363 -3.94 1.20 -18.15
C ILE A 363 -3.55 0.26 -19.31
N ASN A 364 -2.41 -0.42 -19.19
CA ASN A 364 -1.95 -1.38 -20.19
C ASN A 364 -2.95 -2.53 -20.40
N ILE A 365 -3.52 -3.06 -19.31
CA ILE A 365 -4.51 -4.14 -19.36
C ILE A 365 -5.77 -3.69 -20.09
N VAL A 366 -6.28 -2.51 -19.79
CA VAL A 366 -7.47 -1.95 -20.44
C VAL A 366 -7.20 -1.66 -21.91
N GLU A 367 -6.03 -1.07 -22.25
CA GLU A 367 -5.65 -0.73 -23.62
C GLU A 367 -5.51 -1.97 -24.50
N GLN A 368 -4.97 -3.07 -23.98
CA GLN A 368 -4.76 -4.32 -24.70
C GLN A 368 -6.01 -5.22 -24.73
N SER A 369 -7.06 -4.85 -24.00
CA SER A 369 -8.30 -5.64 -23.92
C SER A 369 -9.30 -5.21 -25.00
N SER A 370 -10.08 -6.17 -25.50
CA SER A 370 -11.29 -5.92 -26.29
C SER A 370 -12.53 -5.63 -25.42
N PHE A 371 -12.42 -5.84 -24.11
CA PHE A 371 -13.48 -5.64 -23.12
C PHE A 371 -13.22 -4.37 -22.31
N SER A 372 -14.27 -3.68 -21.92
CA SER A 372 -14.17 -2.58 -20.95
C SER A 372 -13.78 -3.11 -19.56
N LEU A 373 -13.31 -2.22 -18.69
CA LEU A 373 -12.97 -2.60 -17.31
C LEU A 373 -14.21 -3.09 -16.54
N ALA A 374 -15.38 -2.52 -16.81
CA ALA A 374 -16.65 -2.98 -16.25
C ALA A 374 -17.03 -4.39 -16.74
N ASP A 375 -16.80 -4.71 -18.02
CA ASP A 375 -17.04 -6.07 -18.54
C ASP A 375 -16.11 -7.08 -17.86
N MET A 376 -14.82 -6.75 -17.75
CA MET A 376 -13.84 -7.60 -17.04
C MET A 376 -14.24 -7.83 -15.58
N ARG A 377 -14.75 -6.81 -14.87
CA ARG A 377 -15.24 -6.96 -13.49
C ARG A 377 -16.46 -7.87 -13.41
N LYS A 378 -17.40 -7.72 -14.35
CA LYS A 378 -18.64 -8.54 -14.39
C LYS A 378 -18.37 -10.02 -14.67
N GLU A 379 -17.24 -10.36 -15.31
CA GLU A 379 -16.82 -11.76 -15.50
C GLU A 379 -16.32 -12.43 -14.22
N LEU A 380 -15.94 -11.66 -13.19
CA LEU A 380 -15.50 -12.23 -11.92
C LEU A 380 -16.65 -12.88 -11.18
N PRO A 381 -16.43 -14.02 -10.49
CA PRO A 381 -17.43 -14.59 -9.60
C PRO A 381 -17.94 -13.55 -8.61
N GLN A 382 -19.26 -13.38 -8.57
CA GLN A 382 -19.88 -12.41 -7.67
C GLN A 382 -19.99 -13.00 -6.26
N THR A 383 -19.58 -12.21 -5.26
CA THR A 383 -19.67 -12.55 -3.85
C THR A 383 -20.42 -11.47 -3.08
N CYS A 384 -20.96 -11.85 -1.94
CA CYS A 384 -21.53 -10.94 -0.96
C CYS A 384 -20.53 -10.82 0.20
N ALA A 385 -20.11 -9.60 0.52
CA ALA A 385 -19.14 -9.37 1.58
C ALA A 385 -19.56 -8.21 2.49
N THR A 386 -19.14 -8.25 3.75
CA THR A 386 -19.17 -7.05 4.60
C THR A 386 -18.05 -6.11 4.20
N PRO A 387 -18.17 -4.79 4.45
CA PRO A 387 -16.99 -3.94 4.53
C PRO A 387 -16.02 -4.46 5.61
N GLU A 388 -14.83 -3.86 5.70
CA GLU A 388 -13.93 -4.08 6.83
C GLU A 388 -14.58 -3.51 8.10
N ILE A 389 -14.90 -4.38 9.06
CA ILE A 389 -15.53 -4.01 10.34
C ILE A 389 -14.43 -3.77 11.37
N ARG A 390 -14.43 -2.58 11.99
CA ARG A 390 -13.46 -2.19 12.99
C ARG A 390 -14.11 -2.16 14.37
N ILE A 391 -13.58 -2.95 15.29
CA ILE A 391 -14.10 -3.10 16.65
C ILE A 391 -13.07 -2.54 17.63
N GLU A 392 -13.40 -1.46 18.31
CA GLU A 392 -12.51 -0.84 19.31
C GLU A 392 -12.11 -1.85 20.39
N CYS A 393 -10.81 -1.92 20.65
CA CYS A 393 -10.25 -2.82 21.63
C CYS A 393 -8.90 -2.28 22.14
N SER A 394 -8.58 -2.45 23.44
CA SER A 394 -7.28 -2.02 23.95
C SER A 394 -6.11 -2.81 23.34
N GLU A 395 -4.93 -2.21 23.29
CA GLU A 395 -3.72 -2.81 22.74
C GLU A 395 -3.42 -4.19 23.35
N GLU A 396 -3.60 -4.33 24.66
CA GLU A 396 -3.30 -5.58 25.39
C GLU A 396 -4.39 -6.64 25.10
N ARG A 397 -5.65 -6.25 25.05
CA ARG A 397 -6.77 -7.18 24.95
C ARG A 397 -6.98 -7.74 23.53
N LYS A 398 -6.70 -6.98 22.48
CA LYS A 398 -6.94 -7.40 21.09
C LYS A 398 -6.21 -8.70 20.71
N PHE A 399 -4.96 -8.87 21.14
CA PHE A 399 -4.19 -10.10 20.88
C PHE A 399 -4.69 -11.28 21.71
N GLN A 400 -5.06 -11.03 22.97
CA GLN A 400 -5.63 -12.07 23.85
C GLN A 400 -6.93 -12.64 23.30
N ILE A 401 -7.81 -11.76 22.78
CA ILE A 401 -9.08 -12.19 22.14
C ILE A 401 -8.83 -13.14 20.98
N VAL A 402 -7.86 -12.82 20.12
CA VAL A 402 -7.52 -13.70 18.99
C VAL A 402 -7.04 -15.08 19.48
N GLU A 403 -6.22 -15.14 20.52
CA GLU A 403 -5.73 -16.42 21.07
C GLU A 403 -6.87 -17.19 21.76
N GLU A 404 -7.72 -16.54 22.55
CA GLU A 404 -8.92 -17.17 23.15
C GLU A 404 -9.84 -17.77 22.07
N LEU A 405 -10.03 -17.04 20.98
CA LEU A 405 -10.82 -17.50 19.83
C LEU A 405 -10.19 -18.74 19.17
N LYS A 406 -8.88 -18.72 18.92
CA LYS A 406 -8.16 -19.88 18.35
C LYS A 406 -8.34 -21.13 19.23
N GLU A 407 -8.20 -20.97 20.55
CA GLU A 407 -8.40 -22.08 21.47
C GLU A 407 -9.84 -22.62 21.46
N ASN A 408 -10.83 -21.74 21.41
CA ASN A 408 -12.25 -22.14 21.35
C ASN A 408 -12.56 -22.92 20.07
N LEU A 409 -12.11 -22.45 18.92
CA LEU A 409 -12.32 -23.10 17.64
C LEU A 409 -11.61 -24.46 17.56
N LYS A 410 -10.39 -24.56 18.09
CA LYS A 410 -9.67 -25.85 18.21
C LYS A 410 -10.44 -26.86 19.06
N LYS A 411 -10.98 -26.44 20.22
CA LYS A 411 -11.81 -27.30 21.09
C LYS A 411 -13.09 -27.74 20.41
N SER A 412 -13.66 -26.89 19.55
CA SER A 412 -14.89 -27.15 18.79
C SER A 412 -14.63 -27.95 17.49
N GLY A 413 -13.39 -28.28 17.17
CA GLY A 413 -13.02 -29.02 15.96
C GLY A 413 -13.18 -28.23 14.66
N VAL A 414 -13.27 -26.91 14.73
CA VAL A 414 -13.40 -26.03 13.55
C VAL A 414 -12.01 -25.79 12.94
N SER A 415 -11.88 -26.07 11.65
CA SER A 415 -10.66 -25.76 10.90
C SER A 415 -10.60 -24.26 10.55
N PHE A 416 -9.44 -23.65 10.71
CA PHE A 416 -9.17 -22.25 10.35
C PHE A 416 -7.72 -22.02 9.94
N ASN A 417 -7.48 -20.95 9.22
CA ASN A 417 -6.13 -20.42 8.94
C ASN A 417 -5.77 -19.41 10.02
N ASP A 418 -4.60 -19.55 10.63
CA ASP A 418 -4.10 -18.72 11.72
C ASP A 418 -2.88 -17.85 11.34
N ILE A 419 -2.67 -17.64 10.04
CA ILE A 419 -1.51 -16.87 9.53
C ILE A 419 -1.51 -15.42 10.05
N ASP A 420 -2.70 -14.79 10.18
CA ASP A 420 -2.88 -13.44 10.74
C ASP A 420 -4.28 -13.34 11.39
N GLY A 421 -4.39 -13.71 12.65
CA GLY A 421 -5.66 -13.83 13.33
C GLY A 421 -6.31 -15.19 13.14
N VAL A 422 -7.61 -15.22 12.85
CA VAL A 422 -8.41 -16.41 12.58
C VAL A 422 -9.22 -16.18 11.32
N ARG A 423 -8.98 -16.97 10.28
CA ARG A 423 -9.83 -17.02 9.10
C ARG A 423 -10.42 -18.41 8.93
N THR A 424 -11.74 -18.54 9.11
CA THR A 424 -12.46 -19.80 8.89
C THR A 424 -12.84 -19.93 7.42
N ASN A 425 -13.07 -21.16 6.95
CA ASN A 425 -13.64 -21.42 5.63
C ASN A 425 -14.71 -22.50 5.76
N THR A 426 -15.94 -22.20 5.37
CA THR A 426 -17.10 -23.11 5.48
C THR A 426 -17.45 -23.78 4.16
N GLY A 427 -16.70 -23.56 3.08
CA GLY A 427 -17.04 -24.01 1.73
C GLY A 427 -18.14 -23.19 1.03
N LYS A 428 -18.87 -22.34 1.78
CA LYS A 428 -19.88 -21.38 1.30
C LYS A 428 -19.48 -19.93 1.51
N GLY A 429 -18.35 -19.74 2.16
CA GLY A 429 -17.76 -18.45 2.50
C GLY A 429 -16.81 -18.58 3.68
N TRP A 430 -16.34 -17.44 4.15
CA TRP A 430 -15.39 -17.34 5.24
C TRP A 430 -15.67 -16.10 6.10
N TRP A 431 -15.21 -16.13 7.33
CA TRP A 431 -15.05 -14.92 8.13
C TRP A 431 -13.64 -14.84 8.71
N LEU A 432 -13.19 -13.61 8.92
CA LEU A 432 -11.90 -13.25 9.50
C LEU A 432 -12.13 -12.44 10.78
N LEU A 433 -11.34 -12.71 11.81
CA LEU A 433 -11.09 -11.83 12.95
C LEU A 433 -9.59 -11.77 13.23
N ARG A 434 -9.02 -10.56 13.22
CA ARG A 434 -7.61 -10.32 13.51
C ARG A 434 -7.39 -9.09 14.38
N ALA A 435 -6.27 -9.05 15.11
CA ALA A 435 -5.81 -7.85 15.79
C ALA A 435 -5.11 -6.91 14.78
N SER A 436 -5.45 -5.62 14.79
CA SER A 436 -4.69 -4.64 14.01
C SER A 436 -3.29 -4.45 14.60
N ASN A 437 -2.27 -4.40 13.74
CA ASN A 437 -0.88 -4.13 14.16
C ASN A 437 -0.59 -2.63 14.31
N THR A 438 -1.47 -1.76 13.80
CA THR A 438 -1.24 -0.31 13.74
C THR A 438 -2.25 0.51 14.53
N GLN A 439 -3.37 -0.08 14.94
CA GLN A 439 -4.47 0.59 15.65
C GLN A 439 -5.00 -0.28 16.79
N SER A 440 -5.61 0.36 17.79
CA SER A 440 -6.23 -0.31 18.95
C SER A 440 -7.62 -0.86 18.58
N VAL A 441 -7.66 -1.75 17.58
CA VAL A 441 -8.90 -2.36 17.07
C VAL A 441 -8.69 -3.84 16.73
N LEU A 442 -9.78 -4.60 16.79
CA LEU A 442 -9.94 -5.84 16.03
C LEU A 442 -10.51 -5.51 14.65
N VAL A 443 -10.11 -6.27 13.66
CA VAL A 443 -10.59 -6.16 12.29
C VAL A 443 -11.32 -7.44 11.93
N ALA A 444 -12.55 -7.31 11.46
CA ALA A 444 -13.38 -8.43 11.02
C ALA A 444 -13.87 -8.22 9.59
N ARG A 445 -14.08 -9.32 8.86
CA ARG A 445 -14.70 -9.35 7.53
C ARG A 445 -15.38 -10.69 7.32
N CYS A 446 -16.52 -10.67 6.63
CA CYS A 446 -17.20 -11.88 6.16
C CYS A 446 -17.38 -11.80 4.64
N GLU A 447 -17.29 -12.93 3.95
CA GLU A 447 -17.58 -13.07 2.53
C GLU A 447 -18.24 -14.43 2.25
N ALA A 448 -19.26 -14.45 1.40
CA ALA A 448 -19.98 -15.64 1.01
C ALA A 448 -20.44 -15.60 -0.45
N ASP A 449 -20.86 -16.77 -0.97
CA ASP A 449 -21.43 -16.96 -2.31
C ASP A 449 -22.88 -16.41 -2.44
N SER A 450 -23.52 -16.08 -1.35
CA SER A 450 -24.89 -15.55 -1.32
C SER A 450 -25.17 -14.74 -0.05
N VAL A 451 -26.19 -13.89 -0.10
CA VAL A 451 -26.64 -13.09 1.04
C VAL A 451 -27.06 -14.00 2.21
N GLU A 452 -27.76 -15.11 1.94
CA GLU A 452 -28.17 -16.06 2.97
C GLU A 452 -26.96 -16.67 3.71
N ASN A 453 -25.93 -17.06 2.98
CA ASN A 453 -24.71 -17.61 3.58
C ASN A 453 -23.88 -16.55 4.28
N LEU A 454 -23.86 -15.30 3.77
CA LEU A 454 -23.24 -14.17 4.46
C LEU A 454 -23.87 -13.94 5.84
N GLU A 455 -25.21 -13.96 5.95
CA GLU A 455 -25.88 -13.80 7.24
C GLU A 455 -25.57 -14.95 8.21
N LYS A 456 -25.44 -16.19 7.71
CA LYS A 456 -25.00 -17.32 8.56
C LYS A 456 -23.58 -17.10 9.10
N LEU A 457 -22.66 -16.58 8.29
CA LEU A 457 -21.30 -16.27 8.71
C LEU A 457 -21.26 -15.12 9.72
N LYS A 458 -22.07 -14.08 9.53
CA LYS A 458 -22.20 -12.98 10.51
C LYS A 458 -22.70 -13.49 11.86
N VAL A 459 -23.68 -14.40 11.87
CA VAL A 459 -24.19 -15.06 13.08
C VAL A 459 -23.10 -15.89 13.76
N ASP A 460 -22.31 -16.64 12.99
CA ASP A 460 -21.21 -17.44 13.53
C ASP A 460 -20.10 -16.56 14.13
N LEU A 461 -19.67 -15.52 13.40
CA LEU A 461 -18.69 -14.55 13.90
C LEU A 461 -19.19 -13.85 15.18
N ARG A 462 -20.48 -13.43 15.21
CA ARG A 462 -21.08 -12.80 16.40
C ARG A 462 -21.01 -13.71 17.63
N LYS A 463 -21.37 -15.00 17.52
CA LYS A 463 -21.28 -15.96 18.62
C LYS A 463 -19.85 -16.08 19.15
N ASN A 464 -18.86 -16.05 18.28
CA ASN A 464 -17.46 -16.12 18.66
C ASN A 464 -16.97 -14.82 19.35
N LEU A 465 -17.46 -13.66 18.93
CA LEU A 465 -17.21 -12.37 19.59
C LEU A 465 -17.86 -12.34 21.00
N GLU A 466 -19.10 -12.80 21.12
CA GLU A 466 -19.81 -12.94 22.41
C GLU A 466 -19.05 -13.84 23.39
N PHE A 467 -18.54 -14.97 22.90
CA PHE A 467 -17.70 -15.88 23.70
C PHE A 467 -16.46 -15.17 24.28
N CYS A 468 -15.84 -14.28 23.49
CA CYS A 468 -14.68 -13.49 23.92
C CYS A 468 -15.05 -12.20 24.66
N ALA A 469 -16.34 -12.02 25.02
CA ALA A 469 -16.88 -10.82 25.67
C ALA A 469 -16.58 -9.50 24.91
N VAL A 470 -16.60 -9.56 23.57
CA VAL A 470 -16.41 -8.42 22.69
C VAL A 470 -17.77 -7.79 22.38
N LYS A 471 -17.85 -6.44 22.43
CA LYS A 471 -19.05 -5.71 22.04
C LYS A 471 -19.36 -5.94 20.56
N ILE A 472 -20.57 -6.35 20.24
CA ILE A 472 -20.99 -6.60 18.87
C ILE A 472 -21.20 -5.27 18.15
N PRO A 473 -20.52 -5.02 17.01
CA PRO A 473 -20.72 -3.83 16.19
C PRO A 473 -22.05 -3.90 15.42
N GLU A 474 -22.55 -2.71 14.99
CA GLU A 474 -23.85 -2.61 14.30
C GLU A 474 -23.90 -3.44 13.00
N GLU A 475 -22.80 -3.53 12.28
CA GLU A 475 -22.67 -4.27 11.02
C GLU A 475 -22.88 -5.80 11.19
N LEU A 476 -22.78 -6.30 12.41
CA LEU A 476 -23.00 -7.71 12.74
C LEU A 476 -24.32 -7.95 13.53
N GLN A 477 -25.12 -6.94 13.74
CA GLN A 477 -26.42 -7.06 14.46
C GLN A 477 -27.52 -7.70 13.61
#